data_5d2fba7ebd6980af1c3f9623388c6961
#
_entry.id   5d2fba7ebd6980af1c3f9623388c6961
#
_cell.length_a   1.000
_cell.length_b   1.000
_cell.length_c   1.000
_cell.angle_alpha   90.00
_cell.angle_beta   90.00
_cell.angle_gamma   90.00
#
_symmetry.space_group_name_H-M   'P 1'
#
loop_
_entity.id
_entity.type
_entity.pdbx_description
1 polymer ?
#
loop_
_entity_poly.entity_id
_entity_poly.type
_entity_poly.pdbx_seq_one_letter_code
_entity_poly.pdbx_strand_id
1 'polypeptide(L)'
;MGSDSKNKRLAKNTIYLYIRMLFAVCINLYTSRLVLEYLGVEDFGVYNIVGGIVALMMFVNTSMRGATSRFITFSLGKNELQEVKNTISSSIQVHAFISILLLFAGETIGLWFVNTELNIPETSMNAANWVYQFSLFASVVAILQVPFNASVLSYEKMDVFAIIEILNVILKCVIVFCLVWFPNRLIAYGGLTFVISVIISLLYAIYCIKRLDGFEFSCKLHKGIVKEMTVFAACDLFGNGTFAVRQQGINILINKYFGVAFNAAGGVATQASGIISTFMNNVLSAFRPQIIKEYSVGNIQRMSKLMFSECEILILLIGLIFVPLFINMGFIMELWLKNVPPYAVAFCKVLLVYNALSVVNQIVQDGIFATGNVKRFSFFAGCLNLLCLVLTYVLFLLGCDAQYAYYAMLICVICQTLVNSLMLNRLIENLDVKFYLLNTIKPFAIVCISYMVINSCLFEFNDWAKLINSILFNFIFITLVSLLLYSKYRKIVFDYIKLKMKKD
;
A
#
# COMPACT_ATOMS: atom_id res chain seq x y z
N MET A 1 -12.42 -21.92 25.31
CA MET A 1 -13.18 -20.81 24.72
C MET A 1 -13.92 -21.34 23.51
N GLY A 2 -15.25 -21.28 23.50
CA GLY A 2 -16.07 -21.80 22.37
C GLY A 2 -15.85 -21.07 21.07
N SER A 3 -16.14 -21.70 19.93
CA SER A 3 -16.01 -21.15 18.58
C SER A 3 -16.71 -19.78 18.41
N ASP A 4 -17.84 -19.58 19.08
CA ASP A 4 -18.62 -18.34 19.05
C ASP A 4 -17.90 -17.14 19.67
N SER A 5 -17.10 -17.34 20.73
CA SER A 5 -16.34 -16.26 21.35
C SER A 5 -15.17 -15.81 20.46
N LYS A 6 -14.52 -16.74 19.74
CA LYS A 6 -13.47 -16.45 18.77
C LYS A 6 -14.01 -15.69 17.58
N ASN A 7 -15.18 -16.08 17.06
CA ASN A 7 -15.83 -15.41 15.92
C ASN A 7 -16.29 -13.98 16.28
N LYS A 8 -16.87 -13.78 17.47
CA LYS A 8 -17.23 -12.43 17.95
C LYS A 8 -16.00 -11.52 18.12
N ARG A 9 -14.90 -12.05 18.64
CA ARG A 9 -13.63 -11.30 18.76
C ARG A 9 -13.06 -10.93 17.40
N LEU A 10 -13.05 -11.87 16.45
CA LEU A 10 -12.61 -11.64 15.09
C LEU A 10 -13.45 -10.54 14.41
N ALA A 11 -14.79 -10.64 14.50
CA ALA A 11 -15.69 -9.62 13.94
C ALA A 11 -15.46 -8.24 14.57
N LYS A 12 -15.32 -8.16 15.89
CA LYS A 12 -15.02 -6.92 16.61
C LYS A 12 -13.68 -6.31 16.15
N ASN A 13 -12.63 -7.10 16.05
CA ASN A 13 -11.32 -6.66 15.59
C ASN A 13 -11.37 -6.15 14.15
N THR A 14 -12.09 -6.83 13.28
CA THR A 14 -12.29 -6.44 11.90
C THR A 14 -13.00 -5.08 11.80
N ILE A 15 -14.07 -4.85 12.59
CA ILE A 15 -14.80 -3.57 12.63
C ILE A 15 -13.85 -2.43 13.05
N TYR A 16 -13.04 -2.60 14.08
CA TYR A 16 -12.08 -1.56 14.49
C TYR A 16 -11.10 -1.19 13.38
N LEU A 17 -10.59 -2.19 12.65
CA LEU A 17 -9.66 -1.97 11.54
C LEU A 17 -10.34 -1.24 10.37
N TYR A 18 -11.58 -1.55 10.05
CA TYR A 18 -12.34 -0.85 9.00
C TYR A 18 -12.67 0.60 9.37
N ILE A 19 -13.16 0.84 10.60
CA ILE A 19 -13.44 2.21 11.08
C ILE A 19 -12.16 3.04 11.04
N ARG A 20 -11.06 2.51 11.56
CA ARG A 20 -9.74 3.16 11.48
C ARG A 20 -9.36 3.48 10.03
N MET A 21 -9.53 2.53 9.11
CA MET A 21 -9.15 2.69 7.71
C MET A 21 -9.96 3.81 7.05
N LEU A 22 -11.27 3.80 7.17
CA LEU A 22 -12.14 4.84 6.59
C LEU A 22 -11.80 6.23 7.15
N PHE A 23 -11.64 6.32 8.47
CA PHE A 23 -11.26 7.56 9.13
C PHE A 23 -9.89 8.05 8.65
N ALA A 24 -8.89 7.16 8.60
CA ALA A 24 -7.55 7.49 8.14
C ALA A 24 -7.53 7.97 6.68
N VAL A 25 -8.30 7.33 5.79
CA VAL A 25 -8.39 7.74 4.38
C VAL A 25 -8.98 9.15 4.27
N CYS A 26 -10.11 9.42 4.92
CA CYS A 26 -10.76 10.74 4.88
C CYS A 26 -9.83 11.85 5.41
N ILE A 27 -9.21 11.63 6.57
CA ILE A 27 -8.31 12.62 7.19
C ILE A 27 -7.03 12.78 6.36
N ASN A 28 -6.43 11.71 5.84
CA ASN A 28 -5.22 11.82 5.03
C ASN A 28 -5.47 12.58 3.73
N LEU A 29 -6.61 12.37 3.05
CA LEU A 29 -7.00 13.15 1.88
C LEU A 29 -7.15 14.64 2.19
N TYR A 30 -7.79 14.95 3.30
CA TYR A 30 -7.94 16.33 3.77
C TYR A 30 -6.60 16.95 4.13
N THR A 31 -5.77 16.21 4.88
CA THR A 31 -4.43 16.64 5.30
C THR A 31 -3.53 16.93 4.11
N SER A 32 -3.53 16.07 3.08
CA SER A 32 -2.66 16.27 1.90
C SER A 32 -3.05 17.51 1.10
N ARG A 33 -4.35 17.82 1.02
CA ARG A 33 -4.83 19.08 0.45
C ARG A 33 -4.27 20.27 1.21
N LEU A 34 -4.41 20.25 2.54
CA LEU A 34 -3.90 21.33 3.39
C LEU A 34 -2.39 21.48 3.29
N VAL A 35 -1.64 20.36 3.31
CA VAL A 35 -0.18 20.38 3.16
C VAL A 35 0.22 21.04 1.85
N LEU A 36 -0.40 20.65 0.74
CA LEU A 36 -0.13 21.25 -0.56
C LEU A 36 -0.52 22.75 -0.60
N GLU A 37 -1.62 23.13 0.05
CA GLU A 37 -2.06 24.53 0.14
C GLU A 37 -1.09 25.40 0.95
N TYR A 38 -0.63 24.89 2.11
CA TYR A 38 0.24 25.67 3.01
C TYR A 38 1.72 25.67 2.61
N LEU A 39 2.22 24.58 2.03
CA LEU A 39 3.61 24.51 1.55
C LEU A 39 3.76 25.07 0.12
N GLY A 40 2.74 24.92 -0.72
CA GLY A 40 2.86 25.17 -2.15
C GLY A 40 3.45 23.98 -2.92
N VAL A 41 3.45 24.07 -4.25
CA VAL A 41 3.84 22.97 -5.15
C VAL A 41 5.33 22.63 -5.01
N GLU A 42 6.20 23.64 -4.94
CA GLU A 42 7.65 23.44 -4.87
C GLU A 42 8.08 22.76 -3.55
N ASP A 43 7.71 23.33 -2.41
CA ASP A 43 8.05 22.78 -1.10
C ASP A 43 7.42 21.40 -0.86
N PHE A 44 6.20 21.17 -1.36
CA PHE A 44 5.58 19.84 -1.33
C PHE A 44 6.35 18.84 -2.20
N GLY A 45 6.87 19.28 -3.36
CA GLY A 45 7.74 18.49 -4.24
C GLY A 45 9.05 18.13 -3.54
N VAL A 46 9.71 19.10 -2.90
CA VAL A 46 10.93 18.89 -2.11
C VAL A 46 10.68 17.89 -0.97
N TYR A 47 9.57 18.05 -0.22
CA TYR A 47 9.19 17.11 0.83
C TYR A 47 9.02 15.67 0.31
N ASN A 48 8.36 15.49 -0.83
CA ASN A 48 8.12 14.16 -1.41
C ASN A 48 9.41 13.50 -1.91
N ILE A 49 10.32 14.23 -2.58
CA ILE A 49 11.55 13.62 -3.08
C ILE A 49 12.52 13.30 -1.95
N VAL A 50 12.68 14.20 -0.99
CA VAL A 50 13.57 13.99 0.17
C VAL A 50 13.02 12.87 1.05
N GLY A 51 11.71 12.88 1.35
CA GLY A 51 11.03 11.80 2.08
C GLY A 51 11.09 10.46 1.33
N GLY A 52 11.10 10.50 0.00
CA GLY A 52 11.24 9.32 -0.87
C GLY A 52 12.56 8.58 -0.68
N ILE A 53 13.68 9.32 -0.53
CA ILE A 53 15.00 8.71 -0.26
C ILE A 53 14.97 7.97 1.08
N VAL A 54 14.39 8.60 2.10
CA VAL A 54 14.25 7.98 3.42
C VAL A 54 13.29 6.79 3.36
N ALA A 55 12.22 6.87 2.55
CA ALA A 55 11.29 5.76 2.34
C ALA A 55 11.95 4.54 1.67
N LEU A 56 12.99 4.73 0.83
CA LEU A 56 13.81 3.62 0.33
C LEU A 56 14.45 2.82 1.48
N MET A 57 14.82 3.49 2.56
CA MET A 57 15.43 2.83 3.72
C MET A 57 14.38 2.12 4.59
N MET A 58 13.11 2.54 4.48
CA MET A 58 12.01 2.01 5.30
C MET A 58 11.40 0.70 4.81
N PHE A 59 11.78 0.19 3.60
CA PHE A 59 11.31 -1.13 3.15
C PHE A 59 11.72 -2.26 4.10
N VAL A 60 12.86 -2.10 4.78
CA VAL A 60 13.34 -3.00 5.85
C VAL A 60 12.29 -3.17 6.96
N ASN A 61 11.60 -2.06 7.32
CA ASN A 61 10.62 -2.03 8.38
C ASN A 61 9.44 -3.00 8.12
N THR A 62 8.94 -3.08 6.89
CA THR A 62 7.80 -3.94 6.54
C THR A 62 8.14 -5.42 6.71
N SER A 63 9.30 -5.85 6.20
CA SER A 63 9.77 -7.22 6.31
C SER A 63 10.09 -7.61 7.76
N MET A 64 10.72 -6.71 8.51
CA MET A 64 11.03 -6.93 9.92
C MET A 64 9.78 -6.98 10.79
N ARG A 65 8.76 -6.18 10.50
CA ARG A 65 7.47 -6.22 11.22
C ARG A 65 6.78 -7.57 11.06
N GLY A 66 6.73 -8.10 9.85
CA GLY A 66 6.18 -9.43 9.56
C GLY A 66 6.90 -10.53 10.33
N ALA A 67 8.23 -10.54 10.28
CA ALA A 67 9.08 -11.46 11.03
C ALA A 67 8.80 -11.37 12.53
N THR A 68 8.91 -10.19 13.11
CA THR A 68 8.75 -9.95 14.55
C THR A 68 7.37 -10.38 15.04
N SER A 69 6.29 -10.01 14.35
CA SER A 69 4.94 -10.42 14.72
C SER A 69 4.77 -11.94 14.68
N ARG A 70 5.34 -12.61 13.65
CA ARG A 70 5.30 -14.07 13.55
C ARG A 70 5.99 -14.75 14.73
N PHE A 71 7.22 -14.32 15.07
CA PHE A 71 7.98 -14.93 16.16
C PHE A 71 7.30 -14.71 17.51
N ILE A 72 6.83 -13.50 17.80
CA ILE A 72 6.09 -13.20 19.05
C ILE A 72 4.79 -14.02 19.12
N THR A 73 4.01 -14.08 18.05
CA THR A 73 2.75 -14.85 18.02
C THR A 73 3.00 -16.34 18.22
N PHE A 74 4.09 -16.87 17.64
CA PHE A 74 4.47 -18.26 17.80
C PHE A 74 4.85 -18.60 19.25
N SER A 75 5.66 -17.76 19.89
CA SER A 75 6.04 -17.93 21.31
C SER A 75 4.84 -17.79 22.26
N LEU A 76 3.91 -16.85 21.94
CA LEU A 76 2.64 -16.74 22.67
C LEU A 76 1.77 -17.99 22.54
N GLY A 77 1.74 -18.62 21.36
CA GLY A 77 1.00 -19.84 21.09
C GLY A 77 1.49 -21.06 21.89
N LYS A 78 2.79 -21.08 22.22
CA LYS A 78 3.38 -22.12 23.09
C LYS A 78 3.08 -21.92 24.59
N ASN A 79 2.52 -20.77 24.98
CA ASN A 79 2.32 -20.35 26.37
C ASN A 79 3.60 -20.30 27.24
N GLU A 80 4.77 -20.12 26.61
CA GLU A 80 6.06 -20.02 27.29
C GLU A 80 6.46 -18.56 27.47
N LEU A 81 6.08 -17.94 28.60
CA LEU A 81 6.37 -16.53 28.89
C LEU A 81 7.86 -16.18 28.76
N GLN A 82 8.76 -17.10 29.13
CA GLN A 82 10.20 -16.85 29.00
C GLN A 82 10.65 -16.78 27.54
N GLU A 83 10.07 -17.60 26.65
CA GLU A 83 10.36 -17.53 25.21
C GLU A 83 9.82 -16.24 24.61
N VAL A 84 8.66 -15.76 25.07
CA VAL A 84 8.10 -14.45 24.68
C VAL A 84 9.04 -13.31 25.08
N LYS A 85 9.52 -13.27 26.33
CA LYS A 85 10.51 -12.28 26.81
C LYS A 85 11.79 -12.29 25.97
N ASN A 86 12.33 -13.48 25.69
CA ASN A 86 13.53 -13.65 24.89
C ASN A 86 13.33 -13.17 23.45
N THR A 87 12.17 -13.46 22.86
CA THR A 87 11.82 -13.04 21.49
C THR A 87 11.67 -11.52 21.39
N ILE A 88 10.96 -10.89 22.33
CA ILE A 88 10.79 -9.44 22.38
C ILE A 88 12.14 -8.75 22.58
N SER A 89 12.96 -9.20 23.53
CA SER A 89 14.29 -8.63 23.77
C SER A 89 15.20 -8.75 22.55
N SER A 90 15.22 -9.93 21.90
CA SER A 90 15.98 -10.14 20.65
C SER A 90 15.50 -9.24 19.53
N SER A 91 14.17 -9.06 19.41
CA SER A 91 13.58 -8.16 18.43
C SER A 91 14.03 -6.71 18.65
N ILE A 92 13.98 -6.20 19.88
CA ILE A 92 14.44 -4.85 20.21
C ILE A 92 15.92 -4.67 19.85
N GLN A 93 16.77 -5.64 20.19
CA GLN A 93 18.22 -5.59 19.87
C GLN A 93 18.49 -5.57 18.36
N VAL A 94 17.79 -6.43 17.59
CA VAL A 94 17.91 -6.46 16.12
C VAL A 94 17.47 -5.13 15.51
N HIS A 95 16.35 -4.57 15.95
CA HIS A 95 15.87 -3.29 15.43
C HIS A 95 16.74 -2.11 15.84
N ALA A 96 17.33 -2.13 17.04
CA ALA A 96 18.32 -1.13 17.46
C ALA A 96 19.58 -1.18 16.57
N PHE A 97 20.10 -2.38 16.27
CA PHE A 97 21.23 -2.55 15.36
C PHE A 97 20.92 -2.06 13.94
N ILE A 98 19.74 -2.41 13.40
CA ILE A 98 19.30 -1.96 12.07
C ILE A 98 19.12 -0.44 12.05
N SER A 99 18.63 0.17 13.13
CA SER A 99 18.46 1.62 13.25
C SER A 99 19.80 2.35 13.18
N ILE A 100 20.86 1.81 13.81
CA ILE A 100 22.20 2.37 13.75
C ILE A 100 22.77 2.28 12.33
N LEU A 101 22.60 1.12 11.67
CA LEU A 101 23.04 0.95 10.28
C LEU A 101 22.33 1.90 9.32
N LEU A 102 21.01 2.06 9.51
CA LEU A 102 20.19 2.99 8.71
C LEU A 102 20.63 4.44 8.93
N LEU A 103 20.88 4.83 10.19
CA LEU A 103 21.38 6.16 10.51
C LEU A 103 22.72 6.42 9.83
N PHE A 104 23.66 5.48 9.95
CA PHE A 104 24.98 5.60 9.32
C PHE A 104 24.88 5.71 7.78
N ALA A 105 24.08 4.85 7.15
CA ALA A 105 23.85 4.90 5.70
C ALA A 105 23.14 6.20 5.27
N GLY A 106 22.19 6.69 6.08
CA GLY A 106 21.51 7.95 5.85
C GLY A 106 22.44 9.14 5.91
N GLU A 107 23.25 9.26 6.98
CA GLU A 107 24.19 10.36 7.14
C GLU A 107 25.35 10.38 6.16
N THR A 108 25.68 9.22 5.58
CA THR A 108 26.76 9.13 4.58
C THR A 108 26.19 9.19 3.16
N ILE A 109 25.62 8.08 2.69
CA ILE A 109 25.16 7.92 1.30
C ILE A 109 23.95 8.80 1.03
N GLY A 110 22.98 8.81 1.94
CA GLY A 110 21.72 9.52 1.72
C GLY A 110 21.88 11.03 1.71
N LEU A 111 22.67 11.58 2.66
CA LEU A 111 22.94 13.03 2.71
C LEU A 111 23.78 13.48 1.50
N TRP A 112 24.78 12.69 1.11
CA TRP A 112 25.53 12.94 -0.12
C TRP A 112 24.60 13.00 -1.32
N PHE A 113 23.69 12.01 -1.46
CA PHE A 113 22.78 11.92 -2.58
C PHE A 113 21.81 13.11 -2.68
N VAL A 114 21.28 13.57 -1.55
CA VAL A 114 20.39 14.76 -1.48
C VAL A 114 21.09 16.00 -2.02
N ASN A 115 22.38 16.18 -1.65
CA ASN A 115 23.11 17.40 -1.97
C ASN A 115 23.77 17.39 -3.36
N THR A 116 23.93 16.21 -4.00
CA THR A 116 24.68 16.12 -5.26
C THR A 116 23.84 15.67 -6.46
N GLU A 117 22.88 14.75 -6.22
CA GLU A 117 22.15 14.09 -7.31
C GLU A 117 20.74 14.61 -7.55
N LEU A 118 20.15 15.28 -6.53
CA LEU A 118 18.79 15.81 -6.65
C LEU A 118 18.76 17.22 -7.24
N ASN A 119 17.82 17.44 -8.13
CA ASN A 119 17.56 18.77 -8.69
C ASN A 119 16.61 19.54 -7.75
N ILE A 120 17.19 20.16 -6.71
CA ILE A 120 16.48 20.99 -5.74
C ILE A 120 16.94 22.44 -5.93
N PRO A 121 16.02 23.44 -5.98
CA PRO A 121 16.40 24.83 -6.06
C PRO A 121 17.33 25.25 -4.91
N GLU A 122 18.37 26.04 -5.18
CA GLU A 122 19.35 26.48 -4.17
C GLU A 122 18.69 27.20 -2.99
N THR A 123 17.61 27.94 -3.24
CA THR A 123 16.80 28.62 -2.22
C THR A 123 16.15 27.66 -1.23
N SER A 124 15.82 26.43 -1.66
CA SER A 124 15.16 25.42 -0.87
C SER A 124 16.12 24.35 -0.31
N MET A 125 17.42 24.38 -0.70
CA MET A 125 18.40 23.34 -0.33
C MET A 125 18.59 23.25 1.19
N ASN A 126 18.68 24.38 1.90
CA ASN A 126 18.78 24.38 3.36
C ASN A 126 17.55 23.72 4.01
N ALA A 127 16.34 24.07 3.55
CA ALA A 127 15.11 23.47 4.03
C ALA A 127 15.05 21.97 3.72
N ALA A 128 15.48 21.56 2.52
CA ALA A 128 15.58 20.16 2.11
C ALA A 128 16.49 19.33 3.02
N ASN A 129 17.65 19.86 3.39
CA ASN A 129 18.57 19.21 4.33
C ASN A 129 17.94 19.03 5.72
N TRP A 130 17.27 20.05 6.26
CA TRP A 130 16.57 19.91 7.54
C TRP A 130 15.44 18.88 7.49
N VAL A 131 14.63 18.91 6.42
CA VAL A 131 13.57 17.91 6.20
C VAL A 131 14.15 16.51 6.06
N TYR A 132 15.29 16.38 5.39
CA TYR A 132 16.02 15.11 5.29
C TYR A 132 16.39 14.57 6.67
N GLN A 133 17.03 15.40 7.50
CA GLN A 133 17.43 15.02 8.86
C GLN A 133 16.23 14.60 9.72
N PHE A 134 15.17 15.40 9.74
CA PHE A 134 13.95 15.04 10.47
C PHE A 134 13.31 13.76 9.96
N SER A 135 13.29 13.53 8.63
CA SER A 135 12.75 12.31 8.04
C SER A 135 13.61 11.09 8.38
N LEU A 136 14.94 11.23 8.37
CA LEU A 136 15.88 10.18 8.75
C LEU A 136 15.69 9.78 10.22
N PHE A 137 15.67 10.75 11.15
CA PHE A 137 15.41 10.47 12.56
C PHE A 137 14.01 9.89 12.81
N ALA A 138 12.98 10.36 12.09
CA ALA A 138 11.63 9.78 12.16
C ALA A 138 11.64 8.30 11.74
N SER A 139 12.45 7.94 10.74
CA SER A 139 12.59 6.56 10.26
C SER A 139 13.33 5.67 11.25
N VAL A 140 14.36 6.18 11.91
CA VAL A 140 15.05 5.50 13.01
C VAL A 140 14.05 5.18 14.14
N VAL A 141 13.25 6.17 14.54
CA VAL A 141 12.20 6.00 15.56
C VAL A 141 11.16 4.98 15.10
N ALA A 142 10.74 5.00 13.83
CA ALA A 142 9.78 4.05 13.28
C ALA A 142 10.30 2.60 13.27
N ILE A 143 11.59 2.38 13.03
CA ILE A 143 12.20 1.03 13.14
C ILE A 143 12.25 0.58 14.60
N LEU A 144 12.64 1.45 15.51
CA LEU A 144 12.63 1.15 16.96
C LEU A 144 11.23 0.88 17.50
N GLN A 145 10.18 1.42 16.87
CA GLN A 145 8.78 1.19 17.21
C GLN A 145 8.28 -0.22 16.81
N VAL A 146 8.91 -0.89 15.83
CA VAL A 146 8.41 -2.17 15.28
C VAL A 146 8.16 -3.24 16.33
N PRO A 147 9.07 -3.52 17.29
CA PRO A 147 8.83 -4.54 18.32
C PRO A 147 7.58 -4.26 19.17
N PHE A 148 7.32 -3.00 19.48
CA PHE A 148 6.16 -2.59 20.26
C PHE A 148 4.85 -2.75 19.47
N ASN A 149 4.84 -2.24 18.23
CA ASN A 149 3.68 -2.36 17.35
C ASN A 149 3.36 -3.83 17.03
N ALA A 150 4.39 -4.64 16.70
CA ALA A 150 4.24 -6.07 16.46
C ALA A 150 3.70 -6.81 17.68
N SER A 151 4.13 -6.43 18.92
CA SER A 151 3.61 -6.99 20.15
C SER A 151 2.12 -6.71 20.34
N VAL A 152 1.68 -5.46 20.15
CA VAL A 152 0.27 -5.08 20.24
C VAL A 152 -0.59 -5.92 19.30
N LEU A 153 -0.13 -6.11 18.05
CA LEU A 153 -0.82 -6.94 17.06
C LEU A 153 -0.81 -8.43 17.45
N SER A 154 0.32 -8.96 17.93
CA SER A 154 0.46 -10.37 18.33
C SER A 154 -0.39 -10.73 19.55
N TYR A 155 -0.60 -9.79 20.48
CA TYR A 155 -1.53 -9.92 21.60
C TYR A 155 -2.99 -9.64 21.22
N GLU A 156 -3.27 -9.41 19.92
CA GLU A 156 -4.60 -9.12 19.35
C GLU A 156 -5.30 -7.90 19.99
N LYS A 157 -4.53 -6.90 20.43
CA LYS A 157 -5.05 -5.63 20.97
C LYS A 157 -5.35 -4.64 19.84
N MET A 158 -6.28 -5.03 18.94
CA MET A 158 -6.61 -4.26 17.74
C MET A 158 -7.30 -2.92 18.05
N ASP A 159 -7.98 -2.83 19.18
CA ASP A 159 -8.57 -1.60 19.70
C ASP A 159 -7.50 -0.54 20.00
N VAL A 160 -6.46 -0.93 20.74
CA VAL A 160 -5.33 -0.04 21.06
C VAL A 160 -4.58 0.38 19.81
N PHE A 161 -4.30 -0.58 18.91
CA PHE A 161 -3.70 -0.31 17.63
C PHE A 161 -4.50 0.74 16.84
N ALA A 162 -5.83 0.55 16.74
CA ALA A 162 -6.70 1.46 16.01
C ALA A 162 -6.71 2.88 16.62
N ILE A 163 -6.80 3.00 17.95
CA ILE A 163 -6.80 4.29 18.65
C ILE A 163 -5.49 5.06 18.43
N ILE A 164 -4.34 4.40 18.60
CA ILE A 164 -3.04 5.05 18.41
C ILE A 164 -2.85 5.49 16.96
N GLU A 165 -3.26 4.67 15.97
CA GLU A 165 -3.15 5.04 14.56
C GLU A 165 -4.12 6.16 14.16
N ILE A 166 -5.33 6.22 14.73
CA ILE A 166 -6.25 7.34 14.54
C ILE A 166 -5.64 8.62 15.13
N LEU A 167 -5.08 8.54 16.33
CA LEU A 167 -4.39 9.67 16.95
C LEU A 167 -3.22 10.18 16.08
N ASN A 168 -2.42 9.28 15.52
CA ASN A 168 -1.34 9.61 14.58
C ASN A 168 -1.86 10.45 13.40
N VAL A 169 -2.95 10.01 12.78
CA VAL A 169 -3.54 10.70 11.62
C VAL A 169 -4.11 12.07 12.03
N ILE A 170 -4.79 12.17 13.17
CA ILE A 170 -5.30 13.44 13.70
C ILE A 170 -4.15 14.42 13.99
N LEU A 171 -3.10 13.97 14.68
CA LEU A 171 -1.95 14.82 14.99
C LEU A 171 -1.28 15.35 13.71
N LYS A 172 -1.13 14.50 12.68
CA LYS A 172 -0.62 14.92 11.37
C LYS A 172 -1.50 15.95 10.67
N CYS A 173 -2.79 15.90 10.86
CA CYS A 173 -3.71 16.93 10.37
C CYS A 173 -3.55 18.24 11.17
N VAL A 174 -3.47 18.15 12.49
CA VAL A 174 -3.36 19.31 13.38
C VAL A 174 -2.08 20.12 13.13
N ILE A 175 -0.94 19.45 12.92
CA ILE A 175 0.32 20.18 12.67
C ILE A 175 0.28 21.06 11.43
N VAL A 176 -0.53 20.74 10.43
CA VAL A 176 -0.64 21.55 9.21
C VAL A 176 -1.21 22.92 9.54
N PHE A 177 -2.17 23.01 10.45
CA PHE A 177 -2.69 24.30 10.92
C PHE A 177 -1.64 25.08 11.73
N CYS A 178 -0.73 24.40 12.40
CA CYS A 178 0.36 25.05 13.14
C CYS A 178 1.41 25.68 12.23
N LEU A 179 1.50 25.29 10.95
CA LEU A 179 2.48 25.81 9.99
C LEU A 179 2.40 27.34 9.78
N VAL A 180 1.24 27.91 10.00
CA VAL A 180 1.02 29.37 9.87
C VAL A 180 1.92 30.18 10.81
N TRP A 181 2.29 29.61 11.95
CA TRP A 181 3.11 30.30 12.97
C TRP A 181 4.62 30.22 12.72
N PHE A 182 5.04 29.50 11.68
CA PHE A 182 6.47 29.29 11.40
C PHE A 182 6.90 30.05 10.12
N PRO A 183 8.07 30.70 10.15
CA PRO A 183 8.60 31.45 9.01
C PRO A 183 8.97 30.49 7.84
N ASN A 184 9.53 29.33 8.15
CA ASN A 184 9.81 28.30 7.16
C ASN A 184 8.89 27.09 7.39
N ARG A 185 7.83 27.01 6.59
CA ARG A 185 6.78 25.98 6.72
C ARG A 185 7.27 24.59 6.39
N LEU A 186 8.19 24.45 5.44
CA LEU A 186 8.74 23.17 5.04
C LEU A 186 9.57 22.54 6.16
N ILE A 187 10.47 23.29 6.78
CA ILE A 187 11.26 22.84 7.93
C ILE A 187 10.34 22.48 9.11
N ALA A 188 9.36 23.36 9.40
CA ALA A 188 8.42 23.15 10.49
C ALA A 188 7.59 21.87 10.29
N TYR A 189 7.12 21.60 9.06
CA TYR A 189 6.37 20.39 8.74
C TYR A 189 7.19 19.11 8.94
N GLY A 190 8.45 19.10 8.48
CA GLY A 190 9.37 17.98 8.72
C GLY A 190 9.62 17.75 10.22
N GLY A 191 9.93 18.82 10.97
CA GLY A 191 10.21 18.76 12.40
C GLY A 191 9.00 18.32 13.24
N LEU A 192 7.82 18.88 12.98
CA LEU A 192 6.58 18.49 13.68
C LEU A 192 6.18 17.04 13.36
N THR A 193 6.38 16.59 12.12
CA THR A 193 6.15 15.20 11.75
C THR A 193 7.08 14.24 12.49
N PHE A 194 8.36 14.61 12.66
CA PHE A 194 9.30 13.87 13.50
C PHE A 194 8.84 13.80 14.96
N VAL A 195 8.42 14.92 15.55
CA VAL A 195 7.89 14.97 16.93
C VAL A 195 6.68 14.03 17.09
N ILE A 196 5.76 14.00 16.12
CA ILE A 196 4.63 13.05 16.14
C ILE A 196 5.14 11.60 16.13
N SER A 197 6.12 11.27 15.28
CA SER A 197 6.69 9.92 15.23
C SER A 197 7.24 9.48 16.59
N VAL A 198 7.90 10.39 17.31
CA VAL A 198 8.39 10.14 18.69
C VAL A 198 7.21 9.92 19.65
N ILE A 199 6.20 10.78 19.63
CA ILE A 199 5.02 10.67 20.51
C ILE A 199 4.32 9.32 20.29
N ILE A 200 4.06 8.92 19.05
CA ILE A 200 3.39 7.67 18.73
C ILE A 200 4.23 6.47 19.15
N SER A 201 5.54 6.50 18.94
CA SER A 201 6.47 5.46 19.39
C SER A 201 6.44 5.30 20.92
N LEU A 202 6.46 6.40 21.65
CA LEU A 202 6.37 6.41 23.11
C LEU A 202 5.03 5.85 23.60
N LEU A 203 3.91 6.17 22.94
CA LEU A 203 2.60 5.62 23.32
C LEU A 203 2.56 4.10 23.17
N TYR A 204 3.10 3.55 22.05
CA TYR A 204 3.22 2.11 21.89
C TYR A 204 4.13 1.49 22.96
N ALA A 205 5.28 2.08 23.23
CA ALA A 205 6.23 1.58 24.23
C ALA A 205 5.62 1.59 25.64
N ILE A 206 5.01 2.70 26.05
CA ILE A 206 4.36 2.83 27.38
C ILE A 206 3.24 1.79 27.55
N TYR A 207 2.42 1.62 26.49
CA TYR A 207 1.36 0.62 26.52
C TYR A 207 1.91 -0.81 26.67
N CYS A 208 2.91 -1.17 25.86
CA CYS A 208 3.51 -2.51 25.92
C CYS A 208 4.12 -2.80 27.28
N ILE A 209 4.93 -1.89 27.82
CA ILE A 209 5.61 -2.07 29.10
C ILE A 209 4.61 -2.18 30.27
N LYS A 210 3.51 -1.40 30.24
CA LYS A 210 2.55 -1.33 31.36
C LYS A 210 1.43 -2.38 31.29
N ARG A 211 1.10 -2.93 30.12
CA ARG A 211 -0.13 -3.68 29.89
C ARG A 211 0.04 -5.06 29.26
N LEU A 212 1.23 -5.38 28.75
CA LEU A 212 1.46 -6.68 28.11
C LEU A 212 2.31 -7.56 29.04
N ASP A 213 1.77 -8.73 29.37
CA ASP A 213 2.48 -9.72 30.17
C ASP A 213 3.67 -10.28 29.38
N GLY A 214 4.82 -10.40 30.05
CA GLY A 214 6.04 -10.89 29.41
C GLY A 214 6.78 -9.86 28.54
N PHE A 215 6.33 -8.60 28.52
CA PHE A 215 7.06 -7.52 27.86
C PHE A 215 8.15 -6.98 28.79
N GLU A 216 9.32 -7.61 28.73
CA GLU A 216 10.50 -7.20 29.50
C GLU A 216 11.70 -7.10 28.58
N PHE A 217 12.53 -6.11 28.81
CA PHE A 217 13.79 -5.96 28.09
C PHE A 217 14.92 -6.65 28.83
N SER A 218 15.68 -7.48 28.13
CA SER A 218 16.91 -8.11 28.62
C SER A 218 18.05 -7.81 27.67
N CYS A 219 19.21 -7.45 28.21
CA CYS A 219 20.42 -7.26 27.40
C CYS A 219 21.03 -8.58 26.90
N LYS A 220 20.52 -9.75 27.34
CA LYS A 220 21.03 -11.06 26.96
C LYS A 220 20.72 -11.33 25.49
N LEU A 221 21.76 -11.61 24.70
CA LEU A 221 21.62 -11.92 23.28
C LEU A 221 21.29 -13.39 23.07
N HIS A 222 20.10 -13.66 22.49
CA HIS A 222 19.68 -15.01 22.10
C HIS A 222 20.01 -15.27 20.63
N LYS A 223 21.29 -15.67 20.36
CA LYS A 223 21.85 -15.83 19.01
C LYS A 223 20.99 -16.67 18.06
N GLY A 224 20.31 -17.72 18.56
CA GLY A 224 19.41 -18.56 17.76
C GLY A 224 18.23 -17.76 17.20
N ILE A 225 17.49 -17.08 18.07
CA ILE A 225 16.33 -16.25 17.70
C ILE A 225 16.73 -15.12 16.76
N VAL A 226 17.82 -14.42 17.09
CA VAL A 226 18.35 -13.32 16.26
C VAL A 226 18.68 -13.80 14.85
N LYS A 227 19.39 -14.95 14.72
CA LYS A 227 19.75 -15.55 13.44
C LYS A 227 18.51 -15.90 12.60
N GLU A 228 17.53 -16.58 13.22
CA GLU A 228 16.30 -16.98 12.52
C GLU A 228 15.50 -15.76 12.06
N MET A 229 15.33 -14.75 12.90
CA MET A 229 14.63 -13.50 12.56
C MET A 229 15.33 -12.76 11.41
N THR A 230 16.68 -12.66 11.47
CA THR A 230 17.45 -11.95 10.44
C THR A 230 17.42 -12.69 9.10
N VAL A 231 17.56 -14.02 9.09
CA VAL A 231 17.47 -14.83 7.86
C VAL A 231 16.08 -14.72 7.22
N PHE A 232 15.02 -14.81 8.03
CA PHE A 232 13.65 -14.65 7.53
C PHE A 232 13.45 -13.26 6.91
N ALA A 233 13.87 -12.21 7.62
CA ALA A 233 13.77 -10.84 7.13
C ALA A 233 14.57 -10.62 5.84
N ALA A 234 15.78 -11.17 5.74
CA ALA A 234 16.62 -11.04 4.54
C ALA A 234 16.00 -11.69 3.30
N CYS A 235 15.32 -12.82 3.44
CA CYS A 235 14.60 -13.45 2.33
C CYS A 235 13.41 -12.60 1.83
N ASP A 236 12.67 -11.99 2.76
CA ASP A 236 11.52 -11.13 2.43
C ASP A 236 11.97 -9.76 1.86
N LEU A 237 13.13 -9.28 2.30
CA LEU A 237 13.74 -8.03 1.86
C LEU A 237 13.97 -7.98 0.35
N PHE A 238 14.40 -9.06 -0.28
CA PHE A 238 14.70 -9.05 -1.72
C PHE A 238 13.44 -8.78 -2.56
N GLY A 239 12.32 -9.44 -2.26
CA GLY A 239 11.06 -9.25 -2.99
C GLY A 239 10.46 -7.85 -2.78
N ASN A 240 10.27 -7.47 -1.52
CA ASN A 240 9.67 -6.17 -1.16
C ASN A 240 10.64 -5.01 -1.40
N GLY A 241 11.95 -5.23 -1.26
CA GLY A 241 12.97 -4.22 -1.49
C GLY A 241 13.02 -3.74 -2.93
N THR A 242 13.02 -4.64 -3.90
CA THR A 242 13.03 -4.26 -5.32
C THR A 242 11.77 -3.50 -5.73
N PHE A 243 10.62 -3.80 -5.12
CA PHE A 243 9.40 -3.01 -5.32
C PHE A 243 9.56 -1.58 -4.79
N ALA A 244 10.10 -1.42 -3.58
CA ALA A 244 10.36 -0.11 -2.99
C ALA A 244 11.41 0.68 -3.80
N VAL A 245 12.49 0.01 -4.23
CA VAL A 245 13.52 0.60 -5.11
C VAL A 245 12.91 1.07 -6.42
N ARG A 246 12.05 0.29 -7.06
CA ARG A 246 11.33 0.73 -8.27
C ARG A 246 10.49 1.97 -7.99
N GLN A 247 9.70 1.96 -6.92
CA GLN A 247 8.77 3.05 -6.61
C GLN A 247 9.51 4.36 -6.36
N GLN A 248 10.55 4.32 -5.55
CA GLN A 248 11.33 5.52 -5.23
C GLN A 248 12.34 5.88 -6.33
N GLY A 249 12.88 4.88 -7.02
CA GLY A 249 13.77 5.10 -8.15
C GLY A 249 13.09 5.85 -9.29
N ILE A 250 11.83 5.55 -9.60
CA ILE A 250 11.03 6.33 -10.56
C ILE A 250 10.87 7.77 -10.07
N ASN A 251 10.59 8.00 -8.79
CA ASN A 251 10.46 9.32 -8.21
C ASN A 251 11.77 10.13 -8.32
N ILE A 252 12.92 9.48 -8.07
CA ILE A 252 14.25 10.07 -8.23
C ILE A 252 14.54 10.42 -9.69
N LEU A 253 14.24 9.52 -10.63
CA LEU A 253 14.43 9.78 -12.06
C LEU A 253 13.55 10.93 -12.54
N ILE A 254 12.29 11.02 -12.11
CA ILE A 254 11.41 12.14 -12.42
C ILE A 254 12.01 13.45 -11.88
N ASN A 255 12.54 13.45 -10.65
CA ASN A 255 13.21 14.63 -10.10
C ASN A 255 14.41 15.07 -10.97
N LYS A 256 15.30 14.10 -11.28
CA LYS A 256 16.55 14.39 -12.01
C LYS A 256 16.31 14.99 -13.40
N TYR A 257 15.27 14.54 -14.09
CA TYR A 257 14.99 14.97 -15.48
C TYR A 257 13.97 16.10 -15.59
N PHE A 258 13.02 16.20 -14.64
CA PHE A 258 11.88 17.13 -14.75
C PHE A 258 11.72 18.07 -13.55
N GLY A 259 12.43 17.81 -12.44
CA GLY A 259 12.44 18.68 -11.26
C GLY A 259 11.29 18.42 -10.25
N VAL A 260 11.25 19.24 -9.19
CA VAL A 260 10.42 19.04 -8.00
C VAL A 260 8.92 19.19 -8.24
N ALA A 261 8.49 20.00 -9.21
CA ALA A 261 7.08 20.19 -9.52
C ALA A 261 6.42 18.88 -10.00
N PHE A 262 7.16 18.09 -10.79
CA PHE A 262 6.71 16.76 -11.23
C PHE A 262 6.70 15.74 -10.08
N ASN A 263 7.57 15.89 -9.08
CA ASN A 263 7.50 15.08 -7.87
C ASN A 263 6.25 15.38 -7.04
N ALA A 264 5.82 16.65 -6.98
CA ALA A 264 4.55 17.00 -6.36
C ALA A 264 3.37 16.30 -7.04
N ALA A 265 3.35 16.32 -8.39
CA ALA A 265 2.35 15.60 -9.19
C ALA A 265 2.38 14.09 -8.92
N GLY A 266 3.57 13.48 -8.86
CA GLY A 266 3.78 12.08 -8.50
C GLY A 266 3.31 11.75 -7.10
N GLY A 267 3.55 12.62 -6.12
CA GLY A 267 3.10 12.48 -4.74
C GLY A 267 1.58 12.44 -4.62
N VAL A 268 0.88 13.39 -5.27
CA VAL A 268 -0.59 13.43 -5.34
C VAL A 268 -1.14 12.17 -6.03
N ALA A 269 -0.55 11.79 -7.17
CA ALA A 269 -0.97 10.61 -7.92
C ALA A 269 -0.79 9.31 -7.12
N THR A 270 0.30 9.18 -6.39
CA THR A 270 0.57 8.03 -5.52
C THR A 270 -0.44 7.96 -4.36
N GLN A 271 -0.82 9.10 -3.78
CA GLN A 271 -1.85 9.14 -2.74
C GLN A 271 -3.21 8.66 -3.25
N ALA A 272 -3.67 9.19 -4.39
CA ALA A 272 -4.93 8.78 -5.00
C ALA A 272 -4.93 7.27 -5.34
N SER A 273 -3.84 6.78 -5.92
CA SER A 273 -3.61 5.37 -6.23
C SER A 273 -3.61 4.49 -4.97
N GLY A 274 -3.02 4.97 -3.87
CA GLY A 274 -2.93 4.25 -2.60
C GLY A 274 -4.29 3.91 -1.97
N ILE A 275 -5.30 4.77 -2.15
CA ILE A 275 -6.66 4.51 -1.66
C ILE A 275 -7.25 3.28 -2.35
N ILE A 276 -7.11 3.23 -3.68
CA ILE A 276 -7.62 2.12 -4.49
C ILE A 276 -6.87 0.82 -4.14
N SER A 277 -5.54 0.90 -4.01
CA SER A 277 -4.73 -0.24 -3.59
C SER A 277 -5.14 -0.77 -2.21
N THR A 278 -5.47 0.13 -1.26
CA THR A 278 -5.94 -0.26 0.06
C THR A 278 -7.28 -0.98 -0.01
N PHE A 279 -8.22 -0.49 -0.84
CA PHE A 279 -9.51 -1.14 -1.07
C PHE A 279 -9.32 -2.55 -1.66
N MET A 280 -8.47 -2.68 -2.68
CA MET A 280 -8.13 -3.96 -3.30
C MET A 280 -7.57 -4.95 -2.28
N ASN A 281 -6.58 -4.54 -1.50
CA ASN A 281 -5.93 -5.39 -0.50
C ASN A 281 -6.88 -5.90 0.58
N ASN A 282 -7.91 -5.13 0.93
CA ASN A 282 -8.93 -5.58 1.90
C ASN A 282 -9.77 -6.73 1.34
N VAL A 283 -10.13 -6.68 0.05
CA VAL A 283 -10.87 -7.79 -0.60
C VAL A 283 -9.97 -9.01 -0.76
N LEU A 284 -8.74 -8.83 -1.26
CA LEU A 284 -7.76 -9.91 -1.42
C LEU A 284 -7.49 -10.65 -0.10
N SER A 285 -7.41 -9.92 1.01
CA SER A 285 -7.16 -10.50 2.33
C SER A 285 -8.28 -11.45 2.81
N ALA A 286 -9.50 -11.30 2.28
CA ALA A 286 -10.62 -12.20 2.59
C ALA A 286 -10.55 -13.53 1.81
N PHE A 287 -10.03 -13.52 0.59
CA PHE A 287 -9.96 -14.69 -0.28
C PHE A 287 -8.69 -15.51 -0.06
N ARG A 288 -7.54 -14.86 0.19
CA ARG A 288 -6.23 -15.52 0.36
C ARG A 288 -6.23 -16.73 1.31
N PRO A 289 -6.82 -16.70 2.52
CA PRO A 289 -6.84 -17.86 3.41
C PRO A 289 -7.63 -19.04 2.83
N GLN A 290 -8.71 -18.77 2.09
CA GLN A 290 -9.54 -19.80 1.46
C GLN A 290 -8.79 -20.47 0.31
N ILE A 291 -8.08 -19.72 -0.52
CA ILE A 291 -7.23 -20.23 -1.61
C ILE A 291 -6.16 -21.15 -1.04
N ILE A 292 -5.46 -20.73 0.02
CA ILE A 292 -4.42 -21.52 0.68
C ILE A 292 -5.01 -22.81 1.27
N LYS A 293 -6.19 -22.71 1.90
CA LYS A 293 -6.87 -23.88 2.50
C LYS A 293 -7.26 -24.92 1.45
N GLU A 294 -7.86 -24.50 0.34
CA GLU A 294 -8.26 -25.43 -0.73
C GLU A 294 -7.04 -26.09 -1.39
N TYR A 295 -5.94 -25.34 -1.55
CA TYR A 295 -4.66 -25.90 -2.00
C TYR A 295 -4.13 -26.96 -1.02
N SER A 296 -4.14 -26.68 0.28
CA SER A 296 -3.60 -27.57 1.31
C SER A 296 -4.30 -28.93 1.40
N VAL A 297 -5.59 -28.98 1.00
CA VAL A 297 -6.37 -30.24 0.91
C VAL A 297 -6.38 -30.88 -0.49
N GLY A 298 -5.57 -30.35 -1.43
CA GLY A 298 -5.46 -30.86 -2.80
C GLY A 298 -6.65 -30.55 -3.71
N ASN A 299 -7.58 -29.67 -3.30
CA ASN A 299 -8.77 -29.33 -4.08
C ASN A 299 -8.49 -28.21 -5.10
N ILE A 300 -7.68 -28.52 -6.11
CA ILE A 300 -7.22 -27.55 -7.12
C ILE A 300 -8.37 -26.96 -7.93
N GLN A 301 -9.41 -27.74 -8.21
CA GLN A 301 -10.58 -27.23 -8.95
C GLN A 301 -11.32 -26.14 -8.17
N ARG A 302 -11.49 -26.31 -6.88
CA ARG A 302 -12.17 -25.31 -6.03
C ARG A 302 -11.28 -24.08 -5.80
N MET A 303 -9.98 -24.28 -5.60
CA MET A 303 -8.98 -23.21 -5.57
C MET A 303 -9.06 -22.35 -6.83
N SER A 304 -9.04 -22.97 -8.02
CA SER A 304 -9.16 -22.30 -9.31
C SER A 304 -10.45 -21.47 -9.40
N LYS A 305 -11.60 -22.06 -9.03
CA LYS A 305 -12.89 -21.36 -9.01
C LYS A 305 -12.91 -20.15 -8.05
N LEU A 306 -12.23 -20.26 -6.91
CA LEU A 306 -12.09 -19.13 -5.96
C LEU A 306 -11.27 -18.02 -6.60
N MET A 307 -10.11 -18.31 -7.19
CA MET A 307 -9.28 -17.31 -7.88
C MET A 307 -10.02 -16.61 -9.02
N PHE A 308 -10.82 -17.37 -9.82
CA PHE A 308 -11.66 -16.76 -10.86
C PHE A 308 -12.73 -15.84 -10.30
N SER A 309 -13.42 -16.29 -9.25
CA SER A 309 -14.47 -15.48 -8.62
C SER A 309 -13.92 -14.22 -7.97
N GLU A 310 -12.77 -14.31 -7.36
CA GLU A 310 -12.05 -13.19 -6.77
C GLU A 310 -11.67 -12.16 -7.83
N CYS A 311 -11.07 -12.61 -8.94
CA CYS A 311 -10.67 -11.75 -10.04
C CYS A 311 -11.86 -11.01 -10.65
N GLU A 312 -12.93 -11.74 -10.93
CA GLU A 312 -14.17 -11.19 -11.50
C GLU A 312 -14.79 -10.14 -10.56
N ILE A 313 -14.95 -10.49 -9.29
CA ILE A 313 -15.52 -9.57 -8.27
C ILE A 313 -14.66 -8.32 -8.12
N LEU A 314 -13.33 -8.47 -8.02
CA LEU A 314 -12.43 -7.34 -7.85
C LEU A 314 -12.42 -6.41 -9.06
N ILE A 315 -12.35 -6.93 -10.28
CA ILE A 315 -12.36 -6.09 -11.49
C ILE A 315 -13.68 -5.32 -11.60
N LEU A 316 -14.82 -5.96 -11.33
CA LEU A 316 -16.13 -5.29 -11.37
C LEU A 316 -16.25 -4.23 -10.26
N LEU A 317 -15.83 -4.54 -9.04
CA LEU A 317 -15.84 -3.58 -7.92
C LEU A 317 -14.92 -2.40 -8.17
N ILE A 318 -13.71 -2.65 -8.70
CA ILE A 318 -12.80 -1.58 -9.08
C ILE A 318 -13.39 -0.77 -10.23
N GLY A 319 -14.01 -1.42 -11.21
CA GLY A 319 -14.69 -0.76 -12.32
C GLY A 319 -15.77 0.24 -11.86
N LEU A 320 -16.49 -0.07 -10.79
CA LEU A 320 -17.46 0.85 -10.19
C LEU A 320 -16.80 2.18 -9.72
N ILE A 321 -15.56 2.10 -9.22
CA ILE A 321 -14.82 3.27 -8.73
C ILE A 321 -13.98 3.89 -9.86
N PHE A 322 -13.36 3.06 -10.69
CA PHE A 322 -12.43 3.47 -11.76
C PHE A 322 -13.09 4.37 -12.80
N VAL A 323 -14.25 3.96 -13.35
CA VAL A 323 -14.87 4.67 -14.47
C VAL A 323 -15.25 6.10 -14.10
N PRO A 324 -16.01 6.38 -13.01
CA PRO A 324 -16.32 7.74 -12.61
C PRO A 324 -15.09 8.58 -12.28
N LEU A 325 -14.10 7.98 -11.57
CA LEU A 325 -12.86 8.68 -11.24
C LEU A 325 -12.05 9.02 -12.49
N PHE A 326 -11.94 8.10 -13.44
CA PHE A 326 -11.15 8.30 -14.65
C PHE A 326 -11.73 9.38 -15.55
N ILE A 327 -13.07 9.41 -15.72
CA ILE A 327 -13.78 10.41 -16.53
C ILE A 327 -13.66 11.81 -15.90
N ASN A 328 -13.85 11.89 -14.57
CA ASN A 328 -13.94 13.18 -13.85
C ASN A 328 -12.64 13.54 -13.11
N MET A 329 -11.50 12.94 -13.46
CA MET A 329 -10.25 13.11 -12.69
C MET A 329 -9.81 14.57 -12.56
N GLY A 330 -9.97 15.38 -13.61
CA GLY A 330 -9.67 16.81 -13.55
C GLY A 330 -10.49 17.52 -12.49
N PHE A 331 -11.82 17.41 -12.59
CA PHE A 331 -12.74 18.02 -11.64
C PHE A 331 -12.54 17.50 -10.19
N ILE A 332 -12.30 16.21 -10.01
CA ILE A 332 -12.01 15.63 -8.69
C ILE A 332 -10.71 16.19 -8.11
N MET A 333 -9.68 16.40 -8.93
CA MET A 333 -8.43 17.01 -8.48
C MET A 333 -8.63 18.47 -8.07
N GLU A 334 -9.39 19.25 -8.84
CA GLU A 334 -9.74 20.63 -8.49
C GLU A 334 -10.59 20.70 -7.20
N LEU A 335 -11.52 19.77 -7.03
CA LEU A 335 -12.32 19.68 -5.81
C LEU A 335 -11.48 19.27 -4.59
N TRP A 336 -10.54 18.37 -4.79
CA TRP A 336 -9.67 17.89 -3.70
C TRP A 336 -8.58 18.89 -3.35
N LEU A 337 -7.92 19.50 -4.38
CA LEU A 337 -6.76 20.36 -4.22
C LEU A 337 -7.10 21.77 -4.73
N LYS A 338 -6.72 22.83 -4.01
CA LYS A 338 -6.87 24.20 -4.51
C LYS A 338 -5.94 24.48 -5.69
N ASN A 339 -4.71 23.98 -5.61
CA ASN A 339 -3.66 24.12 -6.63
C ASN A 339 -3.30 22.73 -7.13
N VAL A 340 -3.76 22.37 -8.32
CA VAL A 340 -3.44 21.07 -8.93
C VAL A 340 -2.06 21.14 -9.57
N PRO A 341 -1.08 20.33 -9.14
CA PRO A 341 0.23 20.30 -9.76
C PRO A 341 0.13 19.91 -11.24
N PRO A 342 0.95 20.49 -12.13
CA PRO A 342 0.98 20.13 -13.54
C PRO A 342 1.22 18.61 -13.68
N TYR A 343 0.58 17.99 -14.68
CA TYR A 343 0.62 16.52 -14.91
C TYR A 343 -0.01 15.62 -13.84
N ALA A 344 -0.46 16.13 -12.68
CA ALA A 344 -1.06 15.28 -11.63
C ALA A 344 -2.24 14.45 -12.16
N VAL A 345 -3.12 15.04 -12.96
CA VAL A 345 -4.27 14.37 -13.60
C VAL A 345 -3.80 13.23 -14.52
N ALA A 346 -2.78 13.48 -15.36
CA ALA A 346 -2.25 12.47 -16.27
C ALA A 346 -1.62 11.30 -15.50
N PHE A 347 -0.80 11.58 -14.50
CA PHE A 347 -0.18 10.56 -13.64
C PHE A 347 -1.22 9.72 -12.89
N CYS A 348 -2.26 10.38 -12.32
CA CYS A 348 -3.35 9.68 -11.66
C CYS A 348 -4.08 8.72 -12.62
N LYS A 349 -4.42 9.17 -13.82
CA LYS A 349 -5.10 8.31 -14.81
C LYS A 349 -4.29 7.07 -15.14
N VAL A 350 -2.99 7.21 -15.37
CA VAL A 350 -2.11 6.07 -15.69
C VAL A 350 -1.98 5.13 -14.48
N LEU A 351 -1.84 5.66 -13.26
CA LEU A 351 -1.79 4.83 -12.04
C LEU A 351 -3.11 4.11 -11.73
N LEU A 352 -4.26 4.70 -12.09
CA LEU A 352 -5.54 3.99 -12.01
C LEU A 352 -5.56 2.76 -12.91
N VAL A 353 -5.11 2.90 -14.16
CA VAL A 353 -4.98 1.76 -15.10
C VAL A 353 -4.00 0.72 -14.55
N TYR A 354 -2.86 1.16 -14.02
CA TYR A 354 -1.88 0.27 -13.37
C TYR A 354 -2.52 -0.54 -12.24
N ASN A 355 -3.29 0.08 -11.35
CA ASN A 355 -3.99 -0.62 -10.27
C ASN A 355 -4.98 -1.66 -10.82
N ALA A 356 -5.78 -1.31 -11.82
CA ALA A 356 -6.74 -2.24 -12.41
C ALA A 356 -6.04 -3.48 -13.02
N LEU A 357 -4.92 -3.31 -13.71
CA LEU A 357 -4.14 -4.41 -14.26
C LEU A 357 -3.41 -5.22 -13.17
N SER A 358 -2.98 -4.58 -12.09
CA SER A 358 -2.26 -5.24 -10.99
C SER A 358 -3.12 -6.25 -10.22
N VAL A 359 -4.46 -6.14 -10.27
CA VAL A 359 -5.39 -7.11 -9.66
C VAL A 359 -5.10 -8.53 -10.11
N VAL A 360 -5.02 -8.72 -11.43
CA VAL A 360 -4.79 -10.05 -12.02
C VAL A 360 -3.47 -10.63 -11.53
N ASN A 361 -2.43 -9.79 -11.48
CA ASN A 361 -1.11 -10.18 -10.99
C ASN A 361 -1.15 -10.59 -9.51
N GLN A 362 -1.85 -9.84 -8.65
CA GLN A 362 -1.92 -10.13 -7.21
C GLN A 362 -2.64 -11.46 -6.92
N ILE A 363 -3.71 -11.77 -7.65
CA ILE A 363 -4.44 -13.04 -7.49
C ILE A 363 -3.59 -14.23 -7.94
N VAL A 364 -2.84 -14.08 -9.03
CA VAL A 364 -1.86 -15.09 -9.46
C VAL A 364 -0.77 -15.29 -8.41
N GLN A 365 -0.30 -14.21 -7.78
CA GLN A 365 0.65 -14.28 -6.67
C GLN A 365 0.08 -15.03 -5.47
N ASP A 366 -1.19 -14.82 -5.10
CA ASP A 366 -1.83 -15.55 -4.00
C ASP A 366 -1.89 -17.07 -4.29
N GLY A 367 -2.09 -17.45 -5.56
CA GLY A 367 -1.95 -18.83 -6.01
C GLY A 367 -0.54 -19.40 -5.83
N ILE A 368 0.50 -18.61 -6.16
CA ILE A 368 1.90 -19.01 -5.96
C ILE A 368 2.22 -19.11 -4.46
N PHE A 369 1.78 -18.15 -3.65
CA PHE A 369 1.98 -18.18 -2.19
C PHE A 369 1.35 -19.40 -1.53
N ALA A 370 0.20 -19.88 -2.04
CA ALA A 370 -0.42 -21.10 -1.55
C ALA A 370 0.49 -22.32 -1.71
N THR A 371 1.32 -22.36 -2.76
CA THR A 371 2.28 -23.47 -2.96
C THR A 371 3.48 -23.44 -2.01
N GLY A 372 3.76 -22.29 -1.37
CA GLY A 372 4.95 -22.08 -0.55
C GLY A 372 6.26 -21.91 -1.34
N ASN A 373 6.27 -22.11 -2.64
CA ASN A 373 7.48 -22.01 -3.47
C ASN A 373 7.69 -20.60 -4.04
N VAL A 374 7.99 -19.67 -3.13
CA VAL A 374 8.08 -18.23 -3.45
C VAL A 374 9.45 -17.76 -3.96
N LYS A 375 10.52 -18.56 -3.82
CA LYS A 375 11.89 -18.13 -4.14
C LYS A 375 12.05 -17.67 -5.59
N ARG A 376 11.62 -18.50 -6.55
CA ARG A 376 11.70 -18.16 -7.98
C ARG A 376 10.83 -16.97 -8.34
N PHE A 377 9.62 -16.93 -7.78
CA PHE A 377 8.70 -15.82 -7.94
C PHE A 377 9.35 -14.49 -7.48
N SER A 378 9.87 -14.41 -6.25
CA SER A 378 10.50 -13.20 -5.71
C SER A 378 11.70 -12.75 -6.55
N PHE A 379 12.48 -13.69 -7.08
CA PHE A 379 13.61 -13.38 -7.97
C PHE A 379 13.16 -12.73 -9.28
N PHE A 380 12.22 -13.34 -10.00
CA PHE A 380 11.73 -12.79 -11.27
C PHE A 380 10.97 -11.49 -11.09
N ALA A 381 10.14 -11.38 -10.05
CA ALA A 381 9.46 -10.14 -9.69
C ALA A 381 10.47 -9.02 -9.40
N GLY A 382 11.54 -9.33 -8.67
CA GLY A 382 12.63 -8.40 -8.40
C GLY A 382 13.34 -7.93 -9.67
N CYS A 383 13.69 -8.85 -10.55
CA CYS A 383 14.32 -8.50 -11.84
C CYS A 383 13.43 -7.59 -12.69
N LEU A 384 12.13 -7.87 -12.78
CA LEU A 384 11.18 -7.05 -13.53
C LEU A 384 10.98 -5.67 -12.91
N ASN A 385 10.99 -5.56 -11.57
CA ASN A 385 10.96 -4.26 -10.90
C ASN A 385 12.20 -3.42 -11.23
N LEU A 386 13.39 -4.01 -11.23
CA LEU A 386 14.62 -3.31 -11.60
C LEU A 386 14.64 -2.97 -13.10
N LEU A 387 14.17 -3.87 -13.97
CA LEU A 387 14.05 -3.61 -15.40
C LEU A 387 13.13 -2.41 -15.69
N CYS A 388 12.09 -2.21 -14.89
CA CYS A 388 11.22 -1.03 -15.00
C CYS A 388 12.00 0.29 -14.82
N LEU A 389 12.95 0.33 -13.87
CA LEU A 389 13.82 1.51 -13.68
C LEU A 389 14.73 1.74 -14.87
N VAL A 390 15.37 0.68 -15.37
CA VAL A 390 16.23 0.76 -16.55
C VAL A 390 15.43 1.26 -17.75
N LEU A 391 14.23 0.74 -17.97
CA LEU A 391 13.34 1.17 -19.05
C LEU A 391 12.95 2.65 -18.90
N THR A 392 12.59 3.08 -17.69
CA THR A 392 12.28 4.48 -17.40
C THR A 392 13.47 5.39 -17.69
N TYR A 393 14.67 4.99 -17.25
CA TYR A 393 15.90 5.75 -17.50
C TYR A 393 16.20 5.89 -19.00
N VAL A 394 16.07 4.80 -19.77
CA VAL A 394 16.29 4.82 -21.22
C VAL A 394 15.26 5.71 -21.92
N LEU A 395 13.97 5.65 -21.53
CA LEU A 395 12.93 6.51 -22.09
C LEU A 395 13.23 8.00 -21.84
N PHE A 396 13.73 8.37 -20.67
CA PHE A 396 14.10 9.75 -20.37
C PHE A 396 15.36 10.20 -21.11
N LEU A 397 16.34 9.32 -21.34
CA LEU A 397 17.48 9.60 -22.22
C LEU A 397 17.06 9.84 -23.68
N LEU A 398 16.00 9.19 -24.14
CA LEU A 398 15.42 9.38 -25.47
C LEU A 398 14.54 10.65 -25.59
N GLY A 399 14.43 11.44 -24.51
CA GLY A 399 13.65 12.68 -24.50
C GLY A 399 12.14 12.49 -24.32
N CYS A 400 11.68 11.34 -23.83
CA CYS A 400 10.27 11.12 -23.54
C CYS A 400 9.82 11.90 -22.29
N ASP A 401 8.54 12.30 -22.25
CA ASP A 401 7.93 13.02 -21.13
C ASP A 401 7.88 12.21 -19.82
N ALA A 402 7.71 12.90 -18.68
CA ALA A 402 7.65 12.31 -17.35
C ALA A 402 6.58 11.19 -17.19
N GLN A 403 5.47 11.27 -17.90
CA GLN A 403 4.40 10.26 -17.87
C GLN A 403 4.85 8.89 -18.39
N TYR A 404 5.91 8.81 -19.19
CA TYR A 404 6.43 7.54 -19.70
C TYR A 404 7.02 6.64 -18.62
N ALA A 405 7.40 7.19 -17.46
CA ALA A 405 7.77 6.39 -16.29
C ALA A 405 6.60 5.49 -15.82
N TYR A 406 5.40 6.03 -15.82
CA TYR A 406 4.19 5.29 -15.44
C TYR A 406 3.74 4.31 -16.53
N TYR A 407 3.97 4.63 -17.82
CA TYR A 407 3.76 3.66 -18.91
C TYR A 407 4.75 2.49 -18.84
N ALA A 408 6.00 2.73 -18.44
CA ALA A 408 6.95 1.66 -18.15
C ALA A 408 6.44 0.73 -17.04
N MET A 409 5.82 1.28 -15.98
CA MET A 409 5.18 0.48 -14.93
C MET A 409 4.03 -0.39 -15.48
N LEU A 410 3.21 0.12 -16.41
CA LEU A 410 2.15 -0.65 -17.07
C LEU A 410 2.71 -1.84 -17.85
N ILE A 411 3.75 -1.61 -18.66
CA ILE A 411 4.42 -2.67 -19.42
C ILE A 411 4.96 -3.74 -18.46
N CYS A 412 5.63 -3.32 -17.39
CA CYS A 412 6.23 -4.23 -16.42
C CYS A 412 5.18 -5.05 -15.66
N VAL A 413 4.02 -4.48 -15.27
CA VAL A 413 2.97 -5.26 -14.59
C VAL A 413 2.33 -6.29 -15.52
N ILE A 414 2.18 -5.99 -16.80
CA ILE A 414 1.70 -6.95 -17.80
C ILE A 414 2.71 -8.11 -17.96
N CYS A 415 4.00 -7.79 -18.15
CA CYS A 415 5.06 -8.79 -18.22
C CYS A 415 5.12 -9.65 -16.96
N GLN A 416 5.00 -9.01 -15.77
CA GLN A 416 5.00 -9.72 -14.49
C GLN A 416 3.79 -10.65 -14.35
N THR A 417 2.61 -10.22 -14.80
CA THR A 417 1.40 -11.07 -14.82
C THR A 417 1.59 -12.30 -15.70
N LEU A 418 2.17 -12.12 -16.88
CA LEU A 418 2.45 -13.23 -17.79
C LEU A 418 3.47 -14.23 -17.20
N VAL A 419 4.59 -13.73 -16.70
CA VAL A 419 5.63 -14.57 -16.07
C VAL A 419 5.07 -15.32 -14.86
N ASN A 420 4.35 -14.65 -13.97
CA ASN A 420 3.75 -15.27 -12.79
C ASN A 420 2.68 -16.29 -13.17
N SER A 421 1.89 -16.03 -14.20
CA SER A 421 0.89 -16.98 -14.72
C SER A 421 1.55 -18.24 -15.27
N LEU A 422 2.65 -18.12 -16.02
CA LEU A 422 3.43 -19.27 -16.50
C LEU A 422 4.05 -20.06 -15.35
N MET A 423 4.53 -19.36 -14.32
CA MET A 423 5.09 -20.01 -13.12
C MET A 423 4.00 -20.77 -12.35
N LEU A 424 2.83 -20.16 -12.14
CA LEU A 424 1.71 -20.80 -11.46
C LEU A 424 1.26 -22.08 -12.20
N ASN A 425 1.19 -22.03 -13.54
CA ASN A 425 0.85 -23.17 -14.36
C ASN A 425 1.86 -24.34 -14.25
N ARG A 426 3.14 -24.02 -13.99
CA ARG A 426 4.17 -25.05 -13.74
C ARG A 426 4.18 -25.59 -12.32
N LEU A 427 3.70 -24.80 -11.35
CA LEU A 427 3.68 -25.19 -9.94
C LEU A 427 2.46 -26.02 -9.57
N ILE A 428 1.36 -25.82 -10.26
CA ILE A 428 0.10 -26.49 -9.97
C ILE A 428 -0.37 -27.22 -11.24
N GLU A 429 -0.18 -28.54 -11.25
CA GLU A 429 -0.71 -29.40 -12.30
C GLU A 429 -2.24 -29.32 -12.32
N ASN A 430 -2.85 -29.31 -13.52
CA ASN A 430 -4.30 -29.19 -13.74
C ASN A 430 -4.92 -27.80 -13.44
N LEU A 431 -4.12 -26.75 -13.24
CA LEU A 431 -4.63 -25.39 -13.21
C LEU A 431 -4.61 -24.81 -14.64
N ASP A 432 -5.78 -24.60 -15.23
CA ASP A 432 -5.87 -23.97 -16.56
C ASP A 432 -5.69 -22.44 -16.45
N VAL A 433 -4.43 -22.01 -16.41
CA VAL A 433 -4.07 -20.58 -16.33
C VAL A 433 -4.48 -19.84 -17.61
N LYS A 434 -4.48 -20.49 -18.76
CA LYS A 434 -4.95 -19.90 -20.02
C LYS A 434 -6.44 -19.57 -19.93
N PHE A 435 -7.23 -20.50 -19.42
CA PHE A 435 -8.65 -20.28 -19.15
C PHE A 435 -8.85 -19.13 -18.13
N TYR A 436 -8.00 -19.04 -17.11
CA TYR A 436 -8.00 -17.93 -16.15
C TYR A 436 -7.80 -16.59 -16.86
N LEU A 437 -6.73 -16.42 -17.62
CA LEU A 437 -6.45 -15.17 -18.34
C LEU A 437 -7.55 -14.79 -19.33
N LEU A 438 -8.10 -15.76 -20.06
CA LEU A 438 -9.19 -15.51 -21.00
C LEU A 438 -10.49 -15.08 -20.31
N ASN A 439 -10.80 -15.63 -19.14
CA ASN A 439 -11.99 -15.22 -18.39
C ASN A 439 -11.85 -13.85 -17.72
N THR A 440 -10.62 -13.36 -17.46
CA THR A 440 -10.42 -11.99 -16.97
C THR A 440 -10.77 -10.94 -18.03
N ILE A 441 -10.74 -11.28 -19.31
CA ILE A 441 -11.10 -10.35 -20.40
C ILE A 441 -12.57 -9.92 -20.27
N LYS A 442 -13.47 -10.79 -19.86
CA LYS A 442 -14.91 -10.47 -19.75
C LYS A 442 -15.21 -9.31 -18.78
N PRO A 443 -14.80 -9.35 -17.50
CA PRO A 443 -15.06 -8.23 -16.60
C PRO A 443 -14.31 -6.97 -17.02
N PHE A 444 -13.09 -7.05 -17.61
CA PHE A 444 -12.44 -5.88 -18.19
C PHE A 444 -13.24 -5.29 -19.36
N ALA A 445 -13.76 -6.12 -20.25
CA ALA A 445 -14.59 -5.66 -21.35
C ALA A 445 -15.85 -4.94 -20.86
N ILE A 446 -16.50 -5.43 -19.80
CA ILE A 446 -17.65 -4.76 -19.17
C ILE A 446 -17.27 -3.36 -18.70
N VAL A 447 -16.12 -3.23 -18.01
CA VAL A 447 -15.63 -1.94 -17.49
C VAL A 447 -15.26 -0.99 -18.65
N CYS A 448 -14.59 -1.49 -19.69
CA CYS A 448 -14.24 -0.68 -20.87
C CYS A 448 -15.50 -0.20 -21.64
N ILE A 449 -16.48 -1.07 -21.84
CA ILE A 449 -17.74 -0.71 -22.50
C ILE A 449 -18.49 0.33 -21.64
N SER A 450 -18.56 0.13 -20.32
CA SER A 450 -19.16 1.10 -19.41
C SER A 450 -18.49 2.47 -19.55
N TYR A 451 -17.16 2.51 -19.56
CA TYR A 451 -16.42 3.76 -19.78
C TYR A 451 -16.78 4.43 -21.12
N MET A 452 -16.81 3.69 -22.23
CA MET A 452 -17.13 4.23 -23.55
C MET A 452 -18.55 4.79 -23.60
N VAL A 453 -19.53 4.04 -23.10
CA VAL A 453 -20.95 4.47 -23.07
C VAL A 453 -21.12 5.73 -22.24
N ILE A 454 -20.57 5.74 -21.02
CA ILE A 454 -20.74 6.86 -20.10
C ILE A 454 -20.05 8.12 -20.62
N ASN A 455 -18.82 7.96 -21.12
CA ASN A 455 -18.07 9.10 -21.67
C ASN A 455 -18.77 9.73 -22.87
N SER A 456 -19.46 8.93 -23.70
CA SER A 456 -20.23 9.44 -24.85
C SER A 456 -21.55 10.10 -24.43
N CYS A 457 -22.20 9.60 -23.36
CA CYS A 457 -23.51 10.12 -22.92
C CYS A 457 -23.41 11.38 -22.06
N LEU A 458 -22.27 11.67 -21.41
CA LEU A 458 -22.14 12.74 -20.42
C LEU A 458 -21.38 13.97 -20.94
N PHE A 459 -21.25 14.14 -22.24
CA PHE A 459 -20.42 15.20 -22.82
C PHE A 459 -20.97 16.63 -22.56
N GLU A 460 -22.29 16.79 -22.41
CA GLU A 460 -22.98 18.09 -22.30
C GLU A 460 -23.33 18.52 -20.86
N PHE A 461 -22.96 17.73 -19.84
CA PHE A 461 -23.29 18.03 -18.45
C PHE A 461 -22.24 18.90 -17.77
N ASN A 462 -22.70 19.73 -16.82
CA ASN A 462 -21.77 20.43 -15.91
C ASN A 462 -21.02 19.41 -15.01
N ASP A 463 -19.90 19.83 -14.42
CA ASP A 463 -18.96 18.92 -13.72
C ASP A 463 -19.62 18.13 -12.58
N TRP A 464 -20.49 18.76 -11.78
CA TRP A 464 -21.22 18.08 -10.71
C TRP A 464 -22.22 17.06 -11.24
N ALA A 465 -23.00 17.44 -12.23
CA ALA A 465 -23.96 16.52 -12.84
C ALA A 465 -23.24 15.39 -13.57
N LYS A 466 -22.11 15.68 -14.22
CA LYS A 466 -21.26 14.69 -14.87
C LYS A 466 -20.72 13.67 -13.86
N LEU A 467 -20.24 14.13 -12.70
CA LEU A 467 -19.76 13.24 -11.63
C LEU A 467 -20.89 12.36 -11.08
N ILE A 468 -22.03 12.95 -10.68
CA ILE A 468 -23.15 12.19 -10.09
C ILE A 468 -23.71 11.20 -11.11
N ASN A 469 -23.98 11.65 -12.33
CA ASN A 469 -24.51 10.78 -13.38
C ASN A 469 -23.53 9.67 -13.77
N SER A 470 -22.21 9.96 -13.84
CA SER A 470 -21.24 8.92 -14.10
C SER A 470 -21.23 7.82 -13.02
N ILE A 471 -21.38 8.17 -11.74
CA ILE A 471 -21.49 7.20 -10.64
C ILE A 471 -22.77 6.36 -10.79
N LEU A 472 -23.93 7.01 -10.99
CA LEU A 472 -25.22 6.32 -11.07
C LEU A 472 -25.30 5.43 -12.30
N PHE A 473 -24.98 5.95 -13.50
CA PHE A 473 -25.02 5.16 -14.73
C PHE A 473 -24.01 4.01 -14.72
N ASN A 474 -22.80 4.23 -14.20
CA ASN A 474 -21.81 3.18 -14.08
C ASN A 474 -22.29 2.05 -13.15
N PHE A 475 -22.84 2.41 -11.98
CA PHE A 475 -23.41 1.44 -11.05
C PHE A 475 -24.53 0.61 -11.69
N ILE A 476 -25.50 1.29 -12.32
CA ILE A 476 -26.62 0.63 -13.01
C ILE A 476 -26.08 -0.26 -14.15
N PHE A 477 -25.21 0.27 -14.99
CA PHE A 477 -24.68 -0.46 -16.16
C PHE A 477 -23.92 -1.72 -15.73
N ILE A 478 -22.92 -1.59 -14.85
CA ILE A 478 -22.10 -2.75 -14.40
C ILE A 478 -22.98 -3.78 -13.70
N THR A 479 -23.96 -3.33 -12.85
CA THR A 479 -24.86 -4.24 -12.15
C THR A 479 -25.76 -4.98 -13.12
N LEU A 480 -26.44 -4.30 -14.05
CA LEU A 480 -27.32 -4.91 -15.03
C LEU A 480 -26.58 -5.89 -15.96
N VAL A 481 -25.46 -5.44 -16.53
CA VAL A 481 -24.65 -6.30 -17.42
C VAL A 481 -24.08 -7.51 -16.68
N SER A 482 -23.65 -7.33 -15.42
CA SER A 482 -23.20 -8.46 -14.60
C SER A 482 -24.33 -9.45 -14.29
N LEU A 483 -25.53 -8.98 -14.00
CA LEU A 483 -26.70 -9.85 -13.81
C LEU A 483 -27.13 -10.57 -15.09
N LEU A 484 -26.96 -9.93 -16.25
CA LEU A 484 -27.28 -10.56 -17.54
C LEU A 484 -26.27 -11.63 -17.93
N LEU A 485 -24.98 -11.35 -17.76
CA LEU A 485 -23.90 -12.24 -18.23
C LEU A 485 -23.56 -13.37 -17.26
N TYR A 486 -23.72 -13.17 -15.96
CA TYR A 486 -23.32 -14.14 -14.94
C TYR A 486 -24.50 -14.77 -14.21
N SER A 487 -24.82 -16.02 -14.56
CA SER A 487 -25.93 -16.78 -13.94
C SER A 487 -25.80 -16.91 -12.41
N LYS A 488 -24.58 -16.93 -11.88
CA LYS A 488 -24.33 -16.99 -10.43
C LYS A 488 -24.88 -15.77 -9.67
N TYR A 489 -24.76 -14.57 -10.22
CA TYR A 489 -25.27 -13.37 -9.58
C TYR A 489 -26.80 -13.32 -9.65
N ARG A 490 -27.40 -13.74 -10.77
CA ARG A 490 -28.85 -13.90 -10.87
C ARG A 490 -29.40 -14.83 -9.79
N LYS A 491 -28.73 -15.96 -9.58
CA LYS A 491 -29.15 -16.92 -8.56
C LYS A 491 -29.08 -16.34 -7.14
N ILE A 492 -28.00 -15.63 -6.80
CA ILE A 492 -27.86 -14.97 -5.49
C ILE A 492 -28.98 -13.96 -5.24
N VAL A 493 -29.29 -13.11 -6.24
CA VAL A 493 -30.36 -12.12 -6.12
C VAL A 493 -31.72 -12.82 -6.00
N PHE A 494 -31.98 -13.85 -6.78
CA PHE A 494 -33.22 -14.62 -6.71
C PHE A 494 -33.41 -15.31 -5.36
N ASP A 495 -32.36 -15.93 -4.84
CA ASP A 495 -32.41 -16.60 -3.54
C ASP A 495 -32.61 -15.58 -2.41
N TYR A 496 -32.02 -14.40 -2.49
CA TYR A 496 -32.24 -13.31 -1.52
C TYR A 496 -33.68 -12.79 -1.55
N ILE A 497 -34.23 -12.54 -2.73
CA ILE A 497 -35.63 -12.09 -2.89
C ILE A 497 -36.60 -13.16 -2.33
N LYS A 498 -36.37 -14.44 -2.64
CA LYS A 498 -37.17 -15.56 -2.15
C LYS A 498 -37.13 -15.72 -0.62
N LEU A 499 -35.96 -15.43 -0.01
CA LEU A 499 -35.80 -15.44 1.45
C LEU A 499 -36.55 -14.27 2.11
N LYS A 500 -36.56 -13.10 1.46
CA LYS A 500 -37.28 -11.93 1.96
C LYS A 500 -38.82 -12.10 1.83
N MET A 501 -39.27 -12.63 0.71
CA MET A 501 -40.72 -12.93 0.48
C MET A 501 -41.25 -14.08 1.36
N LYS A 502 -40.38 -14.85 2.04
CA LYS A 502 -40.82 -15.85 3.04
C LYS A 502 -40.83 -15.32 4.47
N LYS A 503 -40.30 -14.12 4.70
CA LYS A 503 -40.28 -13.46 6.03
C LYS A 503 -41.38 -12.40 6.19
N ASP A 504 -41.90 -11.91 5.09
CA ASP A 504 -43.13 -11.11 5.00
C ASP A 504 -44.30 -12.06 4.75
#